data_e3b22c475b27bb3d845c20ae99c2b8db
#
_entry.id   e3b22c475b27bb3d845c20ae99c2b8db
#
_cell.length_a   1.000
_cell.length_b   1.000
_cell.length_c   1.000
_cell.angle_alpha   90.00
_cell.angle_beta   90.00
_cell.angle_gamma   90.00
#
_symmetry.space_group_name_H-M   'P 1'
#
loop_
_entity.id
_entity.type
_entity.pdbx_description
1 polymer ?
#
loop_
_entity_poly.entity_id
_entity_poly.type
_entity_poly.pdbx_seq_one_letter_code
_entity_poly.pdbx_strand_id
1 'polypeptide(L)'
;MRFLIYLTNLLKTTIRKRDLYSRKRVQIATPHFAVFYNGTEKRPEKEVLKLSDAFINQTDTPEIELTVTVYNINPNNNTQLLEKSEVLRGYMIFVNHVRENLEHQKKIAQNAPEYEEELDVAINEAIDYCVKHHIMEEFFRENRNEVTKSMVLDYTWERREELIRAEEYEDGKREGYAAGISQGRAEGEKDTHRFLINKWLQKGKTIAEIAEDLGKSEEYVESLM
;
A
#
# COMPACT_ATOMS: atom_id res chain seq x y z
N MET A 1 7.47 9.81 -0.23
CA MET A 1 6.63 10.99 0.09
C MET A 1 6.58 11.33 1.58
N ARG A 2 6.22 10.40 2.49
CA ARG A 2 6.10 10.67 3.95
C ARG A 2 7.34 11.34 4.55
N PHE A 3 8.54 10.90 4.18
CA PHE A 3 9.81 11.46 4.69
C PHE A 3 10.05 12.94 4.31
N LEU A 4 9.56 13.39 3.15
CA LEU A 4 9.61 14.81 2.80
C LEU A 4 8.77 15.66 3.74
N ILE A 5 7.59 15.16 4.11
CA ILE A 5 6.70 15.82 5.07
C ILE A 5 7.36 15.86 6.44
N TYR A 6 7.92 14.74 6.90
CA TYR A 6 8.62 14.67 8.19
C TYR A 6 9.83 15.61 8.23
N LEU A 7 10.66 15.61 7.16
CA LEU A 7 11.80 16.52 7.04
C LEU A 7 11.35 17.99 7.10
N THR A 8 10.32 18.34 6.32
CA THR A 8 9.79 19.71 6.31
C THR A 8 9.31 20.15 7.67
N ASN A 9 8.59 19.28 8.38
CA ASN A 9 8.10 19.58 9.73
C ASN A 9 9.26 19.71 10.73
N LEU A 10 10.26 18.82 10.66
CA LEU A 10 11.45 18.90 11.50
C LEU A 10 12.24 20.20 11.24
N LEU A 11 12.43 20.57 10.00
CA LEU A 11 13.13 21.82 9.64
C LEU A 11 12.36 23.06 10.11
N LYS A 12 11.00 23.06 10.06
CA LYS A 12 10.17 24.15 10.59
C LYS A 12 10.34 24.35 12.08
N THR A 13 10.58 23.29 12.85
CA THR A 13 10.81 23.39 14.30
C THR A 13 12.24 23.74 14.66
N THR A 14 13.21 23.36 13.83
CA THR A 14 14.63 23.52 14.09
C THR A 14 15.16 24.85 13.59
N ILE A 15 14.67 25.34 12.43
CA ILE A 15 15.10 26.60 11.82
C ILE A 15 14.21 27.73 12.28
N ARG A 16 14.80 28.79 12.85
CA ARG A 16 14.03 29.98 13.26
C ARG A 16 13.50 30.71 12.02
N LYS A 17 12.28 31.20 12.06
CA LYS A 17 11.65 31.92 10.92
C LYS A 17 12.52 33.05 10.37
N ARG A 18 13.21 33.81 11.25
CA ARG A 18 14.12 34.91 10.86
C ARG A 18 15.31 34.42 10.02
N ASP A 19 15.78 33.18 10.25
CA ASP A 19 16.97 32.65 9.60
C ASP A 19 16.65 32.21 8.16
N LEU A 20 15.38 31.91 7.83
CA LEU A 20 14.91 31.62 6.47
C LEU A 20 15.05 32.84 5.53
N TYR A 21 14.98 34.05 6.07
CA TYR A 21 15.11 35.30 5.29
C TYR A 21 16.50 35.93 5.43
N SER A 22 17.42 35.24 6.10
CA SER A 22 18.80 35.70 6.26
C SER A 22 19.60 35.54 4.97
N ARG A 23 20.49 36.48 4.70
CA ARG A 23 21.49 36.35 3.61
C ARG A 23 22.57 35.32 3.94
N LYS A 24 22.69 34.89 5.19
CA LYS A 24 23.65 33.87 5.64
C LYS A 24 23.05 32.48 5.42
N ARG A 25 23.88 31.56 4.93
CA ARG A 25 23.49 30.15 4.80
C ARG A 25 23.20 29.56 6.17
N VAL A 26 22.00 29.01 6.35
CA VAL A 26 21.64 28.26 7.55
C VAL A 26 22.31 26.88 7.48
N GLN A 27 23.06 26.54 8.53
CA GLN A 27 23.63 25.20 8.66
C GLN A 27 22.64 24.29 9.39
N ILE A 28 22.42 23.13 8.83
CA ILE A 28 21.58 22.08 9.42
C ILE A 28 22.40 20.78 9.51
N ALA A 29 22.04 19.94 10.47
CA ALA A 29 22.62 18.60 10.56
C ALA A 29 22.23 17.79 9.32
N THR A 30 23.14 16.93 8.83
CA THR A 30 22.85 16.05 7.69
C THR A 30 21.75 15.05 8.06
N PRO A 31 20.59 15.07 7.37
CA PRO A 31 19.53 14.14 7.68
C PRO A 31 19.86 12.75 7.11
N HIS A 32 19.58 11.71 7.89
CA HIS A 32 19.64 10.33 7.47
C HIS A 32 18.25 9.71 7.63
N PHE A 33 17.80 8.99 6.61
CA PHE A 33 16.46 8.37 6.62
C PHE A 33 16.61 6.86 6.63
N ALA A 34 16.09 6.24 7.68
CA ALA A 34 16.04 4.79 7.83
C ALA A 34 14.63 4.34 8.19
N VAL A 35 14.23 3.21 7.63
CA VAL A 35 13.02 2.47 8.00
C VAL A 35 13.44 1.13 8.57
N PHE A 36 12.95 0.79 9.74
CA PHE A 36 13.05 -0.55 10.29
C PHE A 36 11.75 -1.27 9.96
N TYR A 37 11.82 -2.12 8.91
CA TYR A 37 10.66 -2.83 8.40
C TYR A 37 10.45 -4.12 9.19
N ASN A 38 9.27 -4.24 9.76
CA ASN A 38 8.81 -5.43 10.46
C ASN A 38 7.45 -5.94 9.95
N GLY A 39 7.05 -5.54 8.72
CA GLY A 39 5.79 -5.97 8.12
C GLY A 39 5.79 -7.45 7.72
N THR A 40 4.64 -7.93 7.26
CA THR A 40 4.42 -9.34 6.89
C THR A 40 4.86 -9.69 5.47
N GLU A 41 4.98 -8.69 4.59
CA GLU A 41 5.45 -8.91 3.23
C GLU A 41 6.91 -9.34 3.19
N LYS A 42 7.25 -10.26 2.29
CA LYS A 42 8.63 -10.69 2.10
C LYS A 42 9.44 -9.56 1.44
N ARG A 43 10.44 -9.06 2.14
CA ARG A 43 11.35 -8.02 1.65
C ARG A 43 12.81 -8.45 1.79
N PRO A 44 13.72 -7.92 0.95
CA PRO A 44 15.15 -8.15 1.10
C PRO A 44 15.64 -7.64 2.47
N GLU A 45 16.79 -8.14 2.90
CA GLU A 45 17.41 -7.76 4.18
C GLU A 45 17.67 -6.24 4.26
N LYS A 46 18.08 -5.65 3.13
CA LYS A 46 18.29 -4.22 2.98
C LYS A 46 17.84 -3.75 1.60
N GLU A 47 17.15 -2.62 1.56
CA GLU A 47 16.66 -1.99 0.34
C GLU A 47 16.92 -0.48 0.40
N VAL A 48 17.18 0.13 -0.75
CA VAL A 48 17.36 1.58 -0.86
C VAL A 48 16.29 2.11 -1.78
N LEU A 49 15.44 2.99 -1.27
CA LEU A 49 14.38 3.66 -2.00
C LEU A 49 14.81 5.09 -2.32
N LYS A 50 14.56 5.52 -3.54
CA LYS A 50 14.82 6.88 -4.00
C LYS A 50 13.53 7.59 -4.37
N LEU A 51 13.47 8.89 -4.10
CA LEU A 51 12.33 9.70 -4.49
C LEU A 51 12.17 9.76 -6.02
N SER A 52 13.29 9.82 -6.73
CA SER A 52 13.33 9.83 -8.20
C SER A 52 12.67 8.60 -8.84
N ASP A 53 12.64 7.44 -8.17
CA ASP A 53 11.96 6.24 -8.67
C ASP A 53 10.45 6.44 -8.85
N ALA A 54 9.86 7.43 -8.18
CA ALA A 54 8.45 7.79 -8.28
C ALA A 54 8.15 8.87 -9.33
N PHE A 55 9.14 9.38 -10.04
CA PHE A 55 8.92 10.43 -11.06
C PHE A 55 8.37 9.82 -12.35
N ILE A 56 7.36 10.47 -12.93
CA ILE A 56 6.78 10.05 -14.21
C ILE A 56 7.85 10.09 -15.31
N ASN A 57 8.62 11.18 -15.33
CA ASN A 57 9.74 11.35 -16.27
C ASN A 57 11.05 11.07 -15.54
N GLN A 58 11.67 9.96 -15.85
CA GLN A 58 12.94 9.56 -15.26
C GLN A 58 14.08 10.47 -15.70
N THR A 59 14.99 10.77 -14.78
CA THR A 59 16.20 11.58 -15.02
C THR A 59 17.34 11.09 -14.14
N ASP A 60 18.54 11.10 -14.69
CA ASP A 60 19.77 10.75 -13.95
C ASP A 60 20.22 11.87 -13.01
N THR A 61 19.70 13.08 -13.19
CA THR A 61 20.07 14.27 -12.44
C THR A 61 18.84 14.98 -11.88
N PRO A 62 18.14 14.37 -10.91
CA PRO A 62 16.97 15.00 -10.31
C PRO A 62 17.39 16.23 -9.49
N GLU A 63 16.66 17.34 -9.61
CA GLU A 63 16.91 18.55 -8.80
C GLU A 63 16.55 18.33 -7.32
N ILE A 64 15.69 17.37 -7.02
CA ILE A 64 15.33 16.93 -5.67
C ILE A 64 15.49 15.42 -5.60
N GLU A 65 16.34 14.98 -4.69
CA GLU A 65 16.48 13.56 -4.35
C GLU A 65 16.37 13.35 -2.84
N LEU A 66 15.71 12.27 -2.46
CA LEU A 66 15.65 11.77 -1.10
C LEU A 66 15.85 10.26 -1.11
N THR A 67 16.87 9.82 -0.43
CA THR A 67 17.21 8.40 -0.33
C THR A 67 16.86 7.88 1.04
N VAL A 68 16.13 6.76 1.09
CA VAL A 68 15.73 6.09 2.33
C VAL A 68 16.28 4.68 2.34
N THR A 69 16.95 4.30 3.40
CA THR A 69 17.41 2.91 3.59
C THR A 69 16.38 2.16 4.43
N VAL A 70 15.86 1.07 3.88
CA VAL A 70 14.97 0.15 4.57
C VAL A 70 15.78 -1.04 5.07
N TYR A 71 15.70 -1.32 6.37
CA TYR A 71 16.29 -2.49 7.01
C TYR A 71 15.18 -3.43 7.45
N ASN A 72 15.15 -4.63 6.89
CA ASN A 72 14.22 -5.67 7.33
C ASN A 72 14.70 -6.21 8.67
N ILE A 73 13.94 -5.96 9.73
CA ILE A 73 14.25 -6.41 11.10
C ILE A 73 13.41 -7.62 11.54
N ASN A 74 12.69 -8.27 10.60
CA ASN A 74 12.03 -9.53 10.90
C ASN A 74 13.05 -10.63 11.29
N PRO A 75 12.62 -11.70 11.98
CA PRO A 75 13.51 -12.80 12.37
C PRO A 75 14.38 -13.28 11.20
N ASN A 76 15.64 -13.59 11.49
CA ASN A 76 16.67 -14.04 10.53
C ASN A 76 17.14 -12.99 9.51
N ASN A 77 16.74 -11.72 9.67
CA ASN A 77 17.24 -10.62 8.86
C ASN A 77 18.05 -9.65 9.73
N ASN A 78 19.07 -9.00 9.13
CA ASN A 78 19.92 -7.99 9.79
C ASN A 78 20.37 -8.38 11.20
N THR A 79 20.76 -9.63 11.41
CA THR A 79 21.17 -10.15 12.72
C THR A 79 22.25 -9.32 13.37
N GLN A 80 23.26 -8.87 12.62
CA GLN A 80 24.32 -8.01 13.12
C GLN A 80 23.82 -6.64 13.62
N LEU A 81 22.76 -6.09 12.99
CA LEU A 81 22.14 -4.85 13.43
C LEU A 81 21.38 -5.07 14.75
N LEU A 82 20.62 -6.16 14.82
CA LEU A 82 19.87 -6.54 16.01
C LEU A 82 20.79 -6.90 17.20
N GLU A 83 21.95 -7.51 16.95
CA GLU A 83 22.97 -7.76 17.96
C GLU A 83 23.57 -6.49 18.55
N LYS A 84 23.70 -5.43 17.72
CA LYS A 84 24.24 -4.13 18.15
C LYS A 84 23.22 -3.22 18.83
N SER A 85 21.92 -3.52 18.68
CA SER A 85 20.84 -2.71 19.26
C SER A 85 19.88 -3.55 20.04
N GLU A 86 20.04 -3.55 21.34
CA GLU A 86 19.16 -4.26 22.27
C GLU A 86 17.71 -3.78 22.15
N VAL A 87 17.50 -2.47 21.94
CA VAL A 87 16.17 -1.88 21.74
C VAL A 87 15.50 -2.41 20.47
N LEU A 88 16.20 -2.44 19.32
CA LEU A 88 15.63 -2.99 18.08
C LEU A 88 15.34 -4.49 18.20
N ARG A 89 16.22 -5.23 18.85
CA ARG A 89 16.02 -6.66 19.11
C ARG A 89 14.79 -6.87 20.00
N GLY A 90 14.68 -6.11 21.07
CA GLY A 90 13.54 -6.19 22.00
C GLY A 90 12.23 -5.83 21.30
N TYR A 91 12.23 -4.77 20.51
CA TYR A 91 11.08 -4.37 19.68
C TYR A 91 10.66 -5.46 18.69
N MET A 92 11.60 -6.05 17.97
CA MET A 92 11.33 -7.16 17.05
C MET A 92 10.70 -8.36 17.78
N ILE A 93 11.24 -8.76 18.92
CA ILE A 93 10.71 -9.88 19.71
C ILE A 93 9.28 -9.56 20.16
N PHE A 94 9.06 -8.38 20.69
CA PHE A 94 7.75 -7.94 21.15
C PHE A 94 6.69 -8.00 20.03
N VAL A 95 6.96 -7.37 18.87
CA VAL A 95 6.02 -7.36 17.75
C VAL A 95 5.74 -8.77 17.21
N ASN A 96 6.74 -9.65 17.18
CA ASN A 96 6.52 -11.03 16.77
C ASN A 96 5.59 -11.77 17.72
N HIS A 97 5.76 -11.61 19.05
CA HIS A 97 4.85 -12.21 20.02
C HIS A 97 3.43 -11.68 19.92
N VAL A 98 3.25 -10.37 19.68
CA VAL A 98 1.90 -9.82 19.40
C VAL A 98 1.26 -10.53 18.19
N ARG A 99 2.01 -10.73 17.10
CA ARG A 99 1.49 -11.41 15.89
C ARG A 99 1.17 -12.88 16.15
N GLU A 100 2.05 -13.60 16.82
CA GLU A 100 1.85 -15.00 17.17
C GLU A 100 0.59 -15.18 18.04
N ASN A 101 0.40 -14.32 19.03
CA ASN A 101 -0.78 -14.33 19.89
C ASN A 101 -2.06 -14.02 19.08
N LEU A 102 -2.03 -13.02 18.18
CA LEU A 102 -3.16 -12.71 17.30
C LEU A 102 -3.51 -13.86 16.36
N GLU A 103 -2.53 -14.53 15.77
CA GLU A 103 -2.78 -15.69 14.91
C GLU A 103 -3.36 -16.86 15.70
N HIS A 104 -2.94 -17.05 16.94
CA HIS A 104 -3.47 -18.07 17.83
C HIS A 104 -4.94 -17.77 18.19
N GLN A 105 -5.26 -16.52 18.48
CA GLN A 105 -6.64 -16.10 18.80
C GLN A 105 -7.56 -16.16 17.59
N LYS A 106 -7.12 -15.77 16.39
CA LYS A 106 -7.88 -15.91 15.12
C LYS A 106 -8.30 -17.36 14.83
N LYS A 107 -7.51 -18.35 15.26
CA LYS A 107 -7.88 -19.77 15.12
C LYS A 107 -8.98 -20.21 16.10
N ILE A 108 -9.18 -19.46 17.18
CA ILE A 108 -10.17 -19.76 18.23
C ILE A 108 -11.49 -19.03 17.97
N ALA A 109 -11.43 -17.79 17.48
CA ALA A 109 -12.61 -16.93 17.23
C ALA A 109 -12.98 -16.92 15.74
N GLN A 110 -14.04 -17.62 15.38
CA GLN A 110 -14.59 -17.64 14.00
C GLN A 110 -15.45 -16.44 13.61
N ASN A 111 -15.74 -15.50 14.53
CA ASN A 111 -16.61 -14.34 14.30
C ASN A 111 -16.02 -13.06 14.88
N ALA A 112 -15.89 -12.03 14.09
CA ALA A 112 -15.19 -10.78 14.38
C ALA A 112 -16.07 -9.56 14.72
N PRO A 113 -16.65 -9.44 15.92
CA PRO A 113 -16.86 -8.10 16.48
C PRO A 113 -15.86 -7.68 17.58
N GLU A 114 -14.96 -8.53 18.00
CA GLU A 114 -14.11 -8.33 19.21
C GLU A 114 -12.62 -8.11 18.90
N TYR A 115 -12.29 -7.68 17.66
CA TYR A 115 -10.89 -7.54 17.23
C TYR A 115 -10.05 -6.60 18.11
N GLU A 116 -10.64 -5.53 18.63
CA GLU A 116 -9.92 -4.60 19.51
C GLU A 116 -9.63 -5.22 20.87
N GLU A 117 -10.55 -6.02 21.44
CA GLU A 117 -10.36 -6.73 22.70
C GLU A 117 -9.32 -7.86 22.53
N GLU A 118 -9.39 -8.64 21.45
CA GLU A 118 -8.40 -9.66 21.12
C GLU A 118 -7.00 -9.06 20.93
N LEU A 119 -6.91 -7.90 20.28
CA LEU A 119 -5.66 -7.18 20.06
C LEU A 119 -5.08 -6.66 21.39
N ASP A 120 -5.92 -6.08 22.25
CA ASP A 120 -5.50 -5.61 23.57
C ASP A 120 -4.92 -6.77 24.42
N VAL A 121 -5.60 -7.92 24.42
CA VAL A 121 -5.12 -9.13 25.09
C VAL A 121 -3.78 -9.58 24.50
N ALA A 122 -3.68 -9.71 23.17
CA ALA A 122 -2.47 -10.17 22.50
C ALA A 122 -1.25 -9.27 22.79
N ILE A 123 -1.46 -7.95 22.84
CA ILE A 123 -0.41 -6.98 23.16
C ILE A 123 0.01 -7.13 24.62
N ASN A 124 -0.95 -7.23 25.54
CA ASN A 124 -0.65 -7.36 26.97
C ASN A 124 0.09 -8.67 27.30
N GLU A 125 -0.29 -9.78 26.67
CA GLU A 125 0.43 -11.06 26.77
C GLU A 125 1.88 -10.96 26.25
N ALA A 126 2.10 -10.25 25.13
CA ALA A 126 3.43 -10.02 24.60
C ALA A 126 4.28 -9.12 25.52
N ILE A 127 3.68 -8.11 26.15
CA ILE A 127 4.34 -7.29 27.17
C ILE A 127 4.74 -8.15 28.38
N ASP A 128 3.83 -8.99 28.87
CA ASP A 128 4.10 -9.89 30.00
C ASP A 128 5.22 -10.88 29.70
N TYR A 129 5.25 -11.42 28.48
CA TYR A 129 6.37 -12.24 28.00
C TYR A 129 7.69 -11.45 28.04
N CYS A 130 7.73 -10.25 27.47
CA CYS A 130 8.93 -9.43 27.45
C CYS A 130 9.43 -9.08 28.87
N VAL A 131 8.53 -8.67 29.76
CA VAL A 131 8.87 -8.39 31.17
C VAL A 131 9.42 -9.62 31.86
N LYS A 132 8.78 -10.79 31.69
CA LYS A 132 9.22 -12.07 32.28
C LYS A 132 10.61 -12.51 31.82
N HIS A 133 10.97 -12.18 30.58
CA HIS A 133 12.25 -12.54 29.97
C HIS A 133 13.29 -11.42 30.00
N HIS A 134 13.05 -10.35 30.77
CA HIS A 134 13.93 -9.18 30.91
C HIS A 134 14.23 -8.46 29.60
N ILE A 135 13.28 -8.49 28.64
CA ILE A 135 13.37 -7.81 27.35
C ILE A 135 12.71 -6.44 27.49
N MET A 136 13.49 -5.36 27.44
CA MET A 136 12.99 -3.99 27.64
C MET A 136 12.08 -3.86 28.88
N GLU A 137 12.38 -4.59 29.96
CA GLU A 137 11.50 -4.76 31.13
C GLU A 137 11.10 -3.41 31.75
N GLU A 138 12.06 -2.53 32.02
CA GLU A 138 11.82 -1.21 32.61
C GLU A 138 10.89 -0.37 31.74
N PHE A 139 11.16 -0.33 30.41
CA PHE A 139 10.34 0.38 29.45
C PHE A 139 8.89 -0.11 29.47
N PHE A 140 8.66 -1.42 29.40
CA PHE A 140 7.31 -1.98 29.38
C PHE A 140 6.57 -1.83 30.72
N ARG A 141 7.28 -1.86 31.84
CA ARG A 141 6.66 -1.59 33.16
C ARG A 141 6.16 -0.15 33.27
N GLU A 142 6.94 0.80 32.78
CA GLU A 142 6.62 2.22 32.86
C GLU A 142 5.58 2.66 31.82
N ASN A 143 5.61 2.08 30.62
CA ASN A 143 4.86 2.58 29.47
C ASN A 143 3.78 1.62 28.97
N ARG A 144 3.41 0.57 29.73
CA ARG A 144 2.45 -0.47 29.32
C ARG A 144 1.21 0.11 28.63
N ASN A 145 0.49 0.99 29.31
CA ASN A 145 -0.78 1.55 28.82
C ASN A 145 -0.61 2.39 27.55
N GLU A 146 0.50 3.10 27.41
CA GLU A 146 0.79 3.91 26.25
C GLU A 146 1.15 3.03 25.04
N VAL A 147 1.97 2.02 25.24
CA VAL A 147 2.32 1.02 24.21
C VAL A 147 1.06 0.30 23.73
N THR A 148 0.21 -0.19 24.64
CA THR A 148 -1.04 -0.89 24.28
C THR A 148 -1.94 0.02 23.44
N LYS A 149 -2.21 1.23 23.88
CA LYS A 149 -3.06 2.20 23.14
C LYS A 149 -2.50 2.55 21.78
N SER A 150 -1.19 2.79 21.69
CA SER A 150 -0.53 3.13 20.41
C SER A 150 -0.61 1.97 19.43
N MET A 151 -0.33 0.75 19.89
CA MET A 151 -0.39 -0.42 19.02
C MET A 151 -1.81 -0.79 18.60
N VAL A 152 -2.79 -0.70 19.48
CA VAL A 152 -4.20 -0.91 19.11
C VAL A 152 -4.59 0.06 18.00
N LEU A 153 -4.22 1.32 18.13
CA LEU A 153 -4.48 2.33 17.09
C LEU A 153 -3.80 1.96 15.76
N ASP A 154 -2.51 1.61 15.76
CA ASP A 154 -1.74 1.29 14.56
C ASP A 154 -2.29 0.05 13.85
N TYR A 155 -2.55 -1.05 14.56
CA TYR A 155 -3.14 -2.27 14.01
C TYR A 155 -4.56 -2.08 13.49
N THR A 156 -5.37 -1.24 14.15
CA THR A 156 -6.72 -0.92 13.69
C THR A 156 -6.67 -0.13 12.37
N TRP A 157 -5.70 0.80 12.23
CA TRP A 157 -5.48 1.52 10.97
C TRP A 157 -4.99 0.60 9.84
N GLU A 158 -4.03 -0.28 10.10
CA GLU A 158 -3.55 -1.26 9.12
C GLU A 158 -4.69 -2.17 8.65
N ARG A 159 -5.50 -2.68 9.58
CA ARG A 159 -6.67 -3.52 9.26
C ARG A 159 -7.69 -2.78 8.42
N ARG A 160 -7.95 -1.52 8.72
CA ARG A 160 -8.87 -0.67 7.95
C ARG A 160 -8.34 -0.44 6.53
N GLU A 161 -7.04 -0.17 6.36
CA GLU A 161 -6.42 -0.05 5.04
C GLU A 161 -6.54 -1.34 4.23
N GLU A 162 -6.33 -2.50 4.85
CA GLU A 162 -6.49 -3.80 4.18
C GLU A 162 -7.92 -4.03 3.68
N LEU A 163 -8.92 -3.70 4.51
CA LEU A 163 -10.33 -3.83 4.15
C LEU A 163 -10.70 -2.90 2.99
N ILE A 164 -10.27 -1.64 3.05
CA ILE A 164 -10.50 -0.68 1.95
C ILE A 164 -9.86 -1.17 0.65
N ARG A 165 -8.61 -1.64 0.69
CA ARG A 165 -7.94 -2.20 -0.50
C ARG A 165 -8.66 -3.43 -1.06
N ALA A 166 -9.19 -4.29 -0.20
CA ALA A 166 -9.95 -5.46 -0.60
C ALA A 166 -11.26 -5.05 -1.29
N GLU A 167 -11.99 -4.08 -0.74
CA GLU A 167 -13.19 -3.53 -1.35
C GLU A 167 -12.91 -2.87 -2.71
N GLU A 168 -11.89 -2.00 -2.78
CA GLU A 168 -11.48 -1.35 -4.02
C GLU A 168 -11.08 -2.36 -5.11
N TYR A 169 -10.39 -3.45 -4.73
CA TYR A 169 -10.02 -4.53 -5.64
C TYR A 169 -11.25 -5.26 -6.20
N GLU A 170 -12.21 -5.63 -5.35
CA GLU A 170 -13.44 -6.32 -5.79
C GLU A 170 -14.34 -5.40 -6.62
N ASP A 171 -14.41 -4.12 -6.29
CA ASP A 171 -15.14 -3.12 -7.06
C ASP A 171 -14.51 -2.92 -8.45
N GLY A 172 -13.20 -2.74 -8.52
CA GLY A 172 -12.48 -2.62 -9.79
C GLY A 172 -12.61 -3.86 -10.67
N LYS A 173 -12.60 -5.05 -10.07
CA LYS A 173 -12.82 -6.31 -10.77
C LYS A 173 -14.26 -6.41 -11.33
N ARG A 174 -15.26 -6.02 -10.54
CA ARG A 174 -16.67 -6.00 -10.94
C ARG A 174 -16.90 -5.00 -12.10
N GLU A 175 -16.35 -3.79 -12.00
CA GLU A 175 -16.43 -2.77 -13.03
C GLU A 175 -15.73 -3.20 -14.32
N GLY A 176 -14.52 -3.74 -14.21
CA GLY A 176 -13.77 -4.26 -15.34
C GLY A 176 -14.49 -5.41 -16.05
N TYR A 177 -15.11 -6.32 -15.29
CA TYR A 177 -15.90 -7.41 -15.86
C TYR A 177 -17.14 -6.90 -16.57
N ALA A 178 -17.87 -5.94 -15.99
CA ALA A 178 -19.06 -5.33 -16.60
C ALA A 178 -18.69 -4.55 -17.88
N ALA A 179 -17.62 -3.78 -17.85
CA ALA A 179 -17.10 -3.07 -19.02
C ALA A 179 -16.67 -4.03 -20.14
N GLY A 180 -15.93 -5.11 -19.79
CA GLY A 180 -15.51 -6.13 -20.74
C GLY A 180 -16.68 -6.85 -21.42
N ILE A 181 -17.73 -7.21 -20.67
CA ILE A 181 -18.95 -7.79 -21.25
C ILE A 181 -19.62 -6.81 -22.20
N SER A 182 -19.78 -5.55 -21.79
CA SER A 182 -20.40 -4.52 -22.60
C SER A 182 -19.64 -4.30 -23.92
N GLN A 183 -18.31 -4.17 -23.84
CA GLN A 183 -17.45 -4.01 -25.00
C GLN A 183 -17.49 -5.24 -25.90
N GLY A 184 -17.36 -6.44 -25.35
CA GLY A 184 -17.41 -7.69 -26.12
C GLY A 184 -18.73 -7.89 -26.84
N ARG A 185 -19.87 -7.50 -26.22
CA ARG A 185 -21.18 -7.53 -26.90
C ARG A 185 -21.24 -6.55 -28.07
N ALA A 186 -20.76 -5.31 -27.85
CA ALA A 186 -20.76 -4.28 -28.90
C ALA A 186 -19.83 -4.67 -30.09
N GLU A 187 -18.66 -5.26 -29.81
CA GLU A 187 -17.75 -5.76 -30.85
C GLU A 187 -18.34 -6.97 -31.59
N GLY A 188 -18.93 -7.93 -30.88
CA GLY A 188 -19.59 -9.08 -31.46
C GLY A 188 -20.82 -8.70 -32.33
N GLU A 189 -21.59 -7.68 -31.94
CA GLU A 189 -22.68 -7.12 -32.77
C GLU A 189 -22.12 -6.52 -34.06
N LYS A 190 -21.06 -5.70 -33.96
CA LYS A 190 -20.41 -5.10 -35.13
C LYS A 190 -19.85 -6.16 -36.09
N ASP A 191 -19.19 -7.18 -35.57
CA ASP A 191 -18.64 -8.26 -36.41
C ASP A 191 -19.74 -9.07 -37.09
N THR A 192 -20.85 -9.31 -36.39
CA THR A 192 -22.03 -9.96 -36.97
C THR A 192 -22.63 -9.10 -38.10
N HIS A 193 -22.78 -7.80 -37.85
CA HIS A 193 -23.28 -6.88 -38.87
C HIS A 193 -22.33 -6.81 -40.08
N ARG A 194 -21.01 -6.74 -39.85
CA ARG A 194 -19.99 -6.74 -40.93
C ARG A 194 -20.11 -8.00 -41.79
N PHE A 195 -20.27 -9.16 -41.15
CA PHE A 195 -20.48 -10.41 -41.87
C PHE A 195 -21.75 -10.40 -42.71
N LEU A 196 -22.88 -9.94 -42.14
CA LEU A 196 -24.17 -9.86 -42.85
C LEU A 196 -24.13 -8.85 -44.02
N ILE A 197 -23.54 -7.69 -43.79
CA ILE A 197 -23.37 -6.65 -44.81
C ILE A 197 -22.63 -7.20 -46.04
N ASN A 198 -21.44 -7.81 -45.80
CA ASN A 198 -20.65 -8.41 -46.86
C ASN A 198 -21.42 -9.50 -47.62
N LYS A 199 -22.16 -10.34 -46.91
CA LYS A 199 -22.96 -11.44 -47.52
C LYS A 199 -24.11 -10.89 -48.37
N TRP A 200 -24.78 -9.82 -47.96
CA TRP A 200 -25.88 -9.23 -48.68
C TRP A 200 -25.44 -8.37 -49.86
N LEU A 201 -24.31 -7.66 -49.77
CA LEU A 201 -23.67 -7.02 -50.89
C LEU A 201 -23.32 -7.99 -52.01
N GLN A 202 -22.75 -9.16 -51.65
CA GLN A 202 -22.46 -10.25 -52.64
C GLN A 202 -23.72 -10.81 -53.31
N LYS A 203 -24.90 -10.65 -52.68
CA LYS A 203 -26.20 -11.02 -53.23
C LYS A 203 -26.87 -9.90 -54.06
N GLY A 204 -26.20 -8.77 -54.19
CA GLY A 204 -26.67 -7.65 -54.99
C GLY A 204 -27.63 -6.70 -54.29
N LYS A 205 -27.76 -6.76 -52.93
CA LYS A 205 -28.55 -5.76 -52.17
C LYS A 205 -27.84 -4.42 -52.13
N THR A 206 -28.61 -3.36 -52.16
CA THR A 206 -28.14 -1.97 -52.01
C THR A 206 -27.88 -1.63 -50.53
N ILE A 207 -27.08 -0.59 -50.26
CA ILE A 207 -26.80 -0.09 -48.94
C ILE A 207 -28.08 0.30 -48.20
N ALA A 208 -29.03 0.95 -48.90
CA ALA A 208 -30.32 1.33 -48.33
C ALA A 208 -31.15 0.11 -47.88
N GLU A 209 -31.23 -0.95 -48.67
CA GLU A 209 -31.94 -2.18 -48.34
C GLU A 209 -31.27 -2.92 -47.15
N ILE A 210 -29.93 -2.87 -47.06
CA ILE A 210 -29.17 -3.47 -45.96
C ILE A 210 -29.39 -2.67 -44.68
N ALA A 211 -29.41 -1.35 -44.74
CA ALA A 211 -29.68 -0.48 -43.61
C ALA A 211 -31.08 -0.72 -43.03
N GLU A 212 -32.10 -0.85 -43.91
CA GLU A 212 -33.46 -1.19 -43.50
C GLU A 212 -33.53 -2.55 -42.84
N ASP A 213 -32.92 -3.61 -43.40
CA ASP A 213 -32.90 -4.96 -42.84
C ASP A 213 -32.17 -5.05 -41.47
N LEU A 214 -31.15 -4.23 -41.24
CA LEU A 214 -30.42 -4.15 -39.95
C LEU A 214 -31.10 -3.22 -38.95
N GLY A 215 -32.05 -2.38 -39.38
CA GLY A 215 -32.63 -1.33 -38.56
C GLY A 215 -31.60 -0.29 -38.10
N LYS A 216 -30.60 0.01 -38.98
CA LYS A 216 -29.52 0.96 -38.76
C LYS A 216 -29.50 2.02 -39.84
N SER A 217 -28.68 3.07 -39.69
CA SER A 217 -28.49 4.08 -40.73
C SER A 217 -27.60 3.59 -41.90
N GLU A 218 -27.71 4.17 -43.08
CA GLU A 218 -26.81 3.87 -44.21
C GLU A 218 -25.34 4.21 -43.84
N GLU A 219 -25.10 5.34 -43.13
CA GLU A 219 -23.76 5.72 -42.61
C GLU A 219 -23.15 4.63 -41.72
N TYR A 220 -23.98 3.96 -40.89
CA TYR A 220 -23.51 2.84 -40.06
C TYR A 220 -23.09 1.65 -40.93
N VAL A 221 -23.85 1.31 -41.95
CA VAL A 221 -23.51 0.23 -42.87
C VAL A 221 -22.22 0.56 -43.64
N GLU A 222 -22.05 1.77 -44.11
CA GLU A 222 -20.84 2.24 -44.79
C GLU A 222 -19.60 2.20 -43.85
N SER A 223 -19.77 2.51 -42.57
CA SER A 223 -18.67 2.48 -41.59
C SER A 223 -18.14 1.09 -41.29
N LEU A 224 -18.89 0.02 -41.64
CA LEU A 224 -18.53 -1.36 -41.43
C LEU A 224 -18.08 -2.11 -42.68
N MET A 225 -18.12 -1.47 -43.83
CA MET A 225 -17.62 -2.02 -45.10
C MET A 225 -16.10 -1.94 -45.15
#